data_2b01a651ba31955b597193d801324765
#
_entry.id   2b01a651ba31955b597193d801324765
#
_cell.length_a   1.000
_cell.length_b   1.000
_cell.length_c   1.000
_cell.angle_alpha   90.00
_cell.angle_beta   90.00
_cell.angle_gamma   90.00
#
_symmetry.space_group_name_H-M   'P 1'
#
loop_
_entity.id
_entity.type
_entity.pdbx_description
1 polymer ?
#
loop_
_entity_poly.entity_id
_entity_poly.type
_entity_poly.pdbx_seq_one_letter_code
_entity_poly.pdbx_strand_id
1 'polypeptide(L)'
;MFAYYIELAVRSLRRSPGLTALMVLTIGFGVAASMTTYSVFRAVSGDPIPWKSSQLFVPQIDMWGPTGRGADGEPPEAMDYTDAMQLLRDHRAKLQSAMYQISPSIVPADASKHPITTSGHAVNSEFFPMLDVPFLFGSGWAAQDDIQRAAVVVISSKLNQKLFGGANSVGKTMNIEGKDYRVVGVLNNWNPQPRFYDVVNSGGFSTGLDDVFLPFDRAISMGMANNGNTNCNAIPKESGFVGLQHSSCVWIAYMAELDDAAAAKTYRQYLDGYAHQQQQSGRFAWAPNNRLRNLPDWMDSQHVVPSDTKVSLLVALGLLIVCLVNTAGLLLAKFLRRSSEIGVRRALGAQRQSIYAQFLTEAGIIGVAGGLLGLLLTGLGVLGVGWVLPKEIATLARVDFVLLALT
;
A
#
# COMPACT_ATOMS: atom_id res chain seq x y z
N MET A 1 20.55 18.26 -43.14
CA MET A 1 20.57 16.80 -43.44
C MET A 1 19.48 16.03 -42.71
N PHE A 2 19.28 16.22 -41.39
CA PHE A 2 18.28 15.48 -40.61
C PHE A 2 16.81 15.67 -41.14
N ALA A 3 16.40 16.89 -41.44
CA ALA A 3 15.07 17.18 -42.03
C ALA A 3 14.82 16.44 -43.36
N TYR A 4 15.84 16.27 -44.16
CA TYR A 4 15.76 15.50 -45.42
C TYR A 4 15.48 14.00 -45.15
N TYR A 5 16.15 13.41 -44.17
CA TYR A 5 15.89 12.01 -43.78
C TYR A 5 14.49 11.80 -43.20
N ILE A 6 13.98 12.78 -42.45
CA ILE A 6 12.59 12.74 -41.95
C ILE A 6 11.59 12.76 -43.10
N GLU A 7 11.78 13.65 -44.08
CA GLU A 7 10.89 13.72 -45.24
C GLU A 7 10.89 12.43 -46.06
N LEU A 8 12.10 11.86 -46.30
CA LEU A 8 12.25 10.56 -46.96
C LEU A 8 11.58 9.43 -46.19
N ALA A 9 11.74 9.39 -44.86
CA ALA A 9 11.13 8.39 -44.01
C ALA A 9 9.60 8.49 -44.04
N VAL A 10 9.02 9.68 -43.88
CA VAL A 10 7.57 9.90 -43.98
C VAL A 10 7.01 9.48 -45.35
N ARG A 11 7.71 9.83 -46.45
CA ARG A 11 7.33 9.40 -47.78
C ARG A 11 7.39 7.89 -47.96
N SER A 12 8.41 7.23 -47.35
CA SER A 12 8.56 5.77 -47.34
C SER A 12 7.41 5.10 -46.57
N LEU A 13 7.06 5.63 -45.39
CA LEU A 13 5.96 5.11 -44.54
C LEU A 13 4.59 5.22 -45.24
N ARG A 14 4.35 6.31 -45.97
CA ARG A 14 3.12 6.50 -46.74
C ARG A 14 2.98 5.54 -47.93
N ARG A 15 4.07 4.94 -48.42
CA ARG A 15 4.02 3.92 -49.51
C ARG A 15 3.50 2.56 -49.06
N SER A 16 3.54 2.25 -47.73
CA SER A 16 3.07 1.01 -47.16
C SER A 16 2.26 1.29 -45.88
N PRO A 17 1.06 1.91 -46.02
CA PRO A 17 0.33 2.43 -44.86
C PRO A 17 -0.15 1.32 -43.91
N GLY A 18 -0.63 0.19 -44.45
CA GLY A 18 -1.11 -0.95 -43.65
C GLY A 18 0.00 -1.56 -42.79
N LEU A 19 1.20 -1.77 -43.36
CA LEU A 19 2.31 -2.30 -42.61
C LEU A 19 2.82 -1.30 -41.56
N THR A 20 2.86 -0.02 -41.89
CA THR A 20 3.24 1.04 -40.95
C THR A 20 2.24 1.13 -39.79
N ALA A 21 0.94 1.12 -40.10
CA ALA A 21 -0.10 1.11 -39.06
C ALA A 21 0.01 -0.13 -38.16
N LEU A 22 0.25 -1.30 -38.71
CA LEU A 22 0.43 -2.53 -37.93
C LEU A 22 1.62 -2.41 -36.99
N MET A 23 2.77 -1.90 -37.43
CA MET A 23 3.95 -1.69 -36.59
C MET A 23 3.68 -0.70 -35.44
N VAL A 24 3.05 0.44 -35.75
CA VAL A 24 2.68 1.46 -34.77
C VAL A 24 1.69 0.90 -33.73
N LEU A 25 0.66 0.17 -34.20
CA LEU A 25 -0.30 -0.50 -33.30
C LEU A 25 0.37 -1.53 -32.41
N THR A 26 1.25 -2.36 -32.96
CA THR A 26 1.95 -3.41 -32.19
C THR A 26 2.80 -2.79 -31.07
N ILE A 27 3.58 -1.74 -31.35
CA ILE A 27 4.35 -1.02 -30.35
C ILE A 27 3.40 -0.36 -29.35
N GLY A 28 2.37 0.35 -29.82
CA GLY A 28 1.43 1.08 -29.00
C GLY A 28 0.71 0.17 -27.99
N PHE A 29 0.22 -0.99 -28.41
CA PHE A 29 -0.40 -1.96 -27.51
C PHE A 29 0.59 -2.58 -26.53
N GLY A 30 1.82 -2.92 -26.98
CA GLY A 30 2.86 -3.43 -26.10
C GLY A 30 3.23 -2.44 -24.99
N VAL A 31 3.44 -1.17 -25.36
CA VAL A 31 3.72 -0.08 -24.41
C VAL A 31 2.53 0.12 -23.47
N ALA A 32 1.31 0.21 -24.01
CA ALA A 32 0.11 0.44 -23.21
C ALA A 32 -0.12 -0.66 -22.14
N ALA A 33 -0.01 -1.93 -22.54
CA ALA A 33 -0.15 -3.06 -21.64
C ALA A 33 0.91 -3.01 -20.51
N SER A 34 2.17 -2.81 -20.88
CA SER A 34 3.27 -2.76 -19.91
C SER A 34 3.18 -1.58 -18.96
N MET A 35 2.87 -0.39 -19.47
CA MET A 35 2.78 0.83 -18.66
C MET A 35 1.55 0.85 -17.76
N THR A 36 0.40 0.35 -18.23
CA THR A 36 -0.80 0.21 -17.38
C THR A 36 -0.53 -0.77 -16.25
N THR A 37 0.03 -1.95 -16.53
CA THR A 37 0.37 -2.95 -15.51
C THR A 37 1.43 -2.43 -14.54
N TYR A 38 2.44 -1.71 -15.03
CA TYR A 38 3.45 -1.08 -14.19
C TYR A 38 2.85 0.00 -13.26
N SER A 39 1.92 0.81 -13.76
CA SER A 39 1.21 1.80 -12.96
C SER A 39 0.42 1.16 -11.82
N VAL A 40 -0.29 0.06 -12.08
CA VAL A 40 -1.00 -0.71 -11.05
C VAL A 40 -0.01 -1.34 -10.06
N PHE A 41 1.04 -1.99 -10.56
CA PHE A 41 2.07 -2.57 -9.70
C PHE A 41 2.66 -1.52 -8.76
N ARG A 42 3.05 -0.35 -9.27
CA ARG A 42 3.59 0.74 -8.47
C ARG A 42 2.60 1.29 -7.45
N ALA A 43 1.31 1.34 -7.81
CA ALA A 43 0.24 1.77 -6.91
C ALA A 43 0.10 0.84 -5.70
N VAL A 44 0.24 -0.48 -5.88
CA VAL A 44 0.10 -1.46 -4.80
C VAL A 44 1.42 -1.78 -4.08
N SER A 45 2.57 -1.57 -4.73
CA SER A 45 3.90 -1.85 -4.15
C SER A 45 4.61 -0.62 -3.58
N GLY A 46 3.98 0.56 -3.68
CA GLY A 46 4.54 1.79 -3.15
C GLY A 46 4.70 1.75 -1.63
N ASP A 47 5.80 2.33 -1.13
CA ASP A 47 5.99 2.53 0.30
C ASP A 47 5.02 3.62 0.78
N PRO A 48 4.10 3.33 1.71
CA PRO A 48 3.07 4.29 2.14
C PRO A 48 3.63 5.46 2.96
N ILE A 49 4.82 5.31 3.55
CA ILE A 49 5.48 6.34 4.37
C ILE A 49 7.01 6.30 4.17
N PRO A 50 7.51 6.60 2.95
CA PRO A 50 8.90 6.33 2.55
C PRO A 50 9.95 7.09 3.38
N TRP A 51 9.58 8.22 3.98
CA TRP A 51 10.48 9.00 4.82
C TRP A 51 10.67 8.41 6.23
N LYS A 52 9.84 7.46 6.64
CA LYS A 52 9.81 6.91 8.01
C LYS A 52 9.72 5.37 8.07
N SER A 53 9.43 4.70 6.98
CA SER A 53 9.18 3.25 6.93
C SER A 53 10.34 2.41 7.49
N SER A 54 11.59 2.87 7.34
CA SER A 54 12.77 2.20 7.88
C SER A 54 12.90 2.30 9.41
N GLN A 55 12.15 3.22 10.05
CA GLN A 55 12.14 3.43 11.49
C GLN A 55 10.91 2.79 12.16
N LEU A 56 9.92 2.37 11.38
CA LEU A 56 8.72 1.70 11.88
C LEU A 56 8.93 0.19 11.86
N PHE A 57 8.67 -0.44 12.99
CA PHE A 57 8.88 -1.87 13.20
C PHE A 57 7.62 -2.54 13.75
N VAL A 58 7.38 -3.76 13.31
CA VAL A 58 6.34 -4.65 13.83
C VAL A 58 7.01 -5.78 14.61
N PRO A 59 6.91 -5.80 15.95
CA PRO A 59 7.37 -6.90 16.76
C PRO A 59 6.36 -8.05 16.72
N GLN A 60 6.85 -9.27 16.63
CA GLN A 60 6.09 -10.51 16.72
C GLN A 60 6.67 -11.38 17.83
N ILE A 61 5.80 -11.83 18.72
CA ILE A 61 6.16 -12.74 19.83
C ILE A 61 5.58 -14.11 19.53
N ASP A 62 6.37 -15.15 19.72
CA ASP A 62 5.92 -16.52 19.55
C ASP A 62 5.25 -17.06 20.81
N MET A 63 3.99 -16.65 21.04
CA MET A 63 3.22 -17.09 22.19
C MET A 63 2.54 -18.46 21.99
N TRP A 64 2.57 -19.03 20.79
CA TRP A 64 1.91 -20.31 20.47
C TRP A 64 2.87 -21.49 20.37
N GLY A 65 4.16 -21.23 20.11
CA GLY A 65 5.18 -22.25 19.94
C GLY A 65 5.06 -23.09 18.67
N PRO A 66 5.86 -24.17 18.59
CA PRO A 66 6.04 -24.94 17.35
C PRO A 66 4.76 -25.48 16.72
N THR A 67 3.76 -25.81 17.54
CA THR A 67 2.49 -26.41 17.07
C THR A 67 1.49 -25.37 16.54
N GLY A 68 1.67 -24.10 16.91
CA GLY A 68 0.80 -22.99 16.51
C GLY A 68 1.44 -21.99 15.57
N ARG A 69 2.70 -22.20 15.17
CA ARG A 69 3.39 -21.37 14.17
C ARG A 69 2.74 -21.53 12.81
N GLY A 70 2.79 -20.46 12.05
CA GLY A 70 2.38 -20.47 10.63
C GLY A 70 3.33 -21.24 9.73
N ALA A 71 3.12 -21.13 8.42
CA ALA A 71 4.03 -21.69 7.43
C ALA A 71 5.47 -21.21 7.69
N ASP A 72 6.44 -22.04 7.35
CA ASP A 72 7.88 -21.73 7.52
C ASP A 72 8.31 -21.41 8.96
N GLY A 73 7.51 -21.82 9.96
CA GLY A 73 7.81 -21.62 11.38
C GLY A 73 7.63 -20.19 11.87
N GLU A 74 6.84 -19.39 11.16
CA GLU A 74 6.57 -17.99 11.52
C GLU A 74 5.71 -17.86 12.79
N PRO A 75 6.04 -16.93 13.70
CA PRO A 75 5.21 -16.61 14.85
C PRO A 75 3.90 -15.96 14.42
N PRO A 76 2.90 -15.84 15.32
CA PRO A 76 1.65 -15.16 15.04
C PRO A 76 1.85 -13.74 14.49
N GLU A 77 0.95 -13.32 13.60
CA GLU A 77 1.01 -12.03 12.91
C GLU A 77 0.55 -10.85 13.78
N ALA A 78 -0.21 -11.12 14.82
CA ALA A 78 -0.70 -10.14 15.78
C ALA A 78 -0.30 -10.58 17.20
N MET A 79 -0.55 -9.73 18.18
CA MET A 79 -0.26 -10.02 19.60
C MET A 79 -1.54 -10.39 20.35
N ASP A 80 -1.36 -11.15 21.43
CA ASP A 80 -2.39 -11.25 22.46
C ASP A 80 -2.40 -10.00 23.36
N TYR A 81 -3.45 -9.85 24.15
CA TYR A 81 -3.60 -8.69 25.03
C TYR A 81 -2.50 -8.61 26.09
N THR A 82 -2.09 -9.73 26.66
CA THR A 82 -1.10 -9.80 27.72
C THR A 82 0.26 -9.28 27.26
N ASP A 83 0.72 -9.75 26.11
CA ASP A 83 2.02 -9.36 25.54
C ASP A 83 2.00 -7.91 25.06
N ALA A 84 0.95 -7.50 24.33
CA ALA A 84 0.82 -6.13 23.88
C ALA A 84 0.83 -5.13 25.05
N MET A 85 0.08 -5.40 26.11
CA MET A 85 0.05 -4.53 27.30
C MET A 85 1.38 -4.53 28.06
N GLN A 86 2.13 -5.64 28.06
CA GLN A 86 3.45 -5.65 28.67
C GLN A 86 4.45 -4.80 27.89
N LEU A 87 4.48 -4.93 26.55
CA LEU A 87 5.36 -4.11 25.72
C LEU A 87 5.03 -2.60 25.86
N LEU A 88 3.73 -2.24 25.91
CA LEU A 88 3.32 -0.85 26.17
C LEU A 88 3.83 -0.33 27.52
N ARG A 89 3.69 -1.11 28.60
CA ARG A 89 4.16 -0.72 29.95
C ARG A 89 5.67 -0.57 30.02
N ASP A 90 6.42 -1.47 29.40
CA ASP A 90 7.89 -1.44 29.42
C ASP A 90 8.47 -0.28 28.62
N HIS A 91 7.76 0.23 27.65
CA HIS A 91 8.03 1.40 26.83
C HIS A 91 9.49 1.48 26.34
N ARG A 92 9.92 0.47 25.58
CA ARG A 92 11.31 0.34 25.12
C ARG A 92 11.57 0.94 23.73
N ALA A 93 10.52 1.37 23.05
CA ALA A 93 10.61 2.09 21.78
C ALA A 93 10.60 3.62 22.02
N LYS A 94 10.96 4.38 21.00
CA LYS A 94 10.82 5.83 21.01
C LYS A 94 9.35 6.26 21.05
N LEU A 95 8.54 5.67 20.17
CA LEU A 95 7.08 5.76 20.14
C LEU A 95 6.54 4.36 19.88
N GLN A 96 5.36 4.06 20.41
CA GLN A 96 4.73 2.76 20.23
C GLN A 96 3.22 2.84 20.36
N SER A 97 2.50 1.94 19.68
CA SER A 97 1.06 1.84 19.80
C SER A 97 0.61 0.41 19.61
N ALA A 98 -0.25 -0.05 20.53
CA ALA A 98 -1.15 -1.16 20.27
C ALA A 98 -2.39 -0.63 19.58
N MET A 99 -2.99 -1.44 18.71
CA MET A 99 -4.18 -1.05 17.99
C MET A 99 -5.05 -2.23 17.64
N TYR A 100 -6.36 -2.00 17.59
CA TYR A 100 -7.31 -2.96 17.07
C TYR A 100 -8.50 -2.27 16.43
N GLN A 101 -9.14 -2.97 15.49
CA GLN A 101 -10.26 -2.44 14.74
C GLN A 101 -11.54 -2.46 15.56
N ILE A 102 -12.27 -1.34 15.53
CA ILE A 102 -13.58 -1.18 16.16
C ILE A 102 -14.63 -0.76 15.14
N SER A 103 -15.90 -1.05 15.43
CA SER A 103 -17.02 -0.63 14.59
C SER A 103 -18.12 0.03 15.42
N PRO A 104 -17.83 1.22 16.01
CA PRO A 104 -18.77 1.86 16.92
C PRO A 104 -19.94 2.52 16.18
N SER A 105 -21.08 2.62 16.88
CA SER A 105 -22.25 3.34 16.43
C SER A 105 -22.22 4.79 16.95
N ILE A 106 -22.38 5.74 16.05
CA ILE A 106 -22.56 7.15 16.38
C ILE A 106 -24.06 7.43 16.48
N VAL A 107 -24.49 7.92 17.62
CA VAL A 107 -25.87 8.32 17.85
C VAL A 107 -26.01 9.82 17.53
N PRO A 108 -26.76 10.20 16.48
CA PRO A 108 -26.98 11.61 16.15
C PRO A 108 -27.70 12.34 17.25
N ALA A 109 -27.40 13.62 17.45
CA ALA A 109 -28.13 14.47 18.39
C ALA A 109 -29.60 14.67 17.99
N ASP A 110 -29.90 14.55 16.70
CA ASP A 110 -31.25 14.59 16.16
C ASP A 110 -31.90 13.20 16.27
N ALA A 111 -32.82 13.04 17.18
CA ALA A 111 -33.54 11.78 17.46
C ALA A 111 -34.35 11.23 16.26
N SER A 112 -34.58 12.03 15.21
CA SER A 112 -35.20 11.56 13.97
C SER A 112 -34.27 10.77 13.08
N LYS A 113 -32.96 10.83 13.33
CA LYS A 113 -31.90 10.16 12.53
C LYS A 113 -31.49 8.84 13.17
N HIS A 114 -31.30 7.84 12.34
CA HIS A 114 -30.81 6.54 12.79
C HIS A 114 -29.33 6.61 13.20
N PRO A 115 -28.87 5.75 14.15
CA PRO A 115 -27.46 5.57 14.45
C PRO A 115 -26.65 5.22 13.20
N ILE A 116 -25.41 5.71 13.15
CA ILE A 116 -24.49 5.51 12.02
C ILE A 116 -23.40 4.57 12.50
N THR A 117 -23.36 3.36 11.95
CA THR A 117 -22.20 2.48 12.15
C THR A 117 -21.01 3.03 11.39
N THR A 118 -19.86 3.11 12.06
CA THR A 118 -18.61 3.60 11.50
C THR A 118 -17.52 2.55 11.67
N SER A 119 -16.42 2.67 10.94
CA SER A 119 -15.21 1.91 11.20
C SER A 119 -14.15 2.82 11.84
N GLY A 120 -13.26 2.24 12.60
CA GLY A 120 -12.16 2.97 13.20
C GLY A 120 -11.22 2.05 13.97
N HIS A 121 -10.28 2.67 14.67
CA HIS A 121 -9.31 1.96 15.49
C HIS A 121 -9.27 2.51 16.91
N ALA A 122 -9.09 1.60 17.86
CA ALA A 122 -8.62 1.93 19.19
C ALA A 122 -7.09 1.93 19.17
N VAL A 123 -6.45 3.05 19.55
CA VAL A 123 -5.00 3.28 19.46
C VAL A 123 -4.48 4.00 20.70
N ASN A 124 -3.17 4.01 20.90
CA ASN A 124 -2.54 4.86 21.93
C ASN A 124 -2.22 6.26 21.36
N SER A 125 -2.02 7.24 22.23
CA SER A 125 -1.73 8.63 21.85
C SER A 125 -0.52 8.78 20.93
N GLU A 126 0.49 7.93 21.09
CA GLU A 126 1.72 7.91 20.31
C GLU A 126 1.52 7.46 18.85
N PHE A 127 0.37 6.87 18.52
CA PHE A 127 0.00 6.51 17.15
C PHE A 127 0.10 7.69 16.18
N PHE A 128 -0.40 8.84 16.58
CA PHE A 128 -0.46 10.02 15.70
C PHE A 128 0.92 10.59 15.35
N PRO A 129 1.82 10.87 16.32
CA PRO A 129 3.17 11.34 15.99
C PRO A 129 4.05 10.22 15.40
N MET A 130 3.83 8.95 15.75
CA MET A 130 4.57 7.82 15.18
C MET A 130 4.32 7.71 13.67
N LEU A 131 3.11 7.97 13.21
CA LEU A 131 2.73 7.82 11.80
C LEU A 131 2.62 9.15 11.05
N ASP A 132 3.06 10.26 11.65
CA ASP A 132 2.98 11.62 11.09
C ASP A 132 1.57 11.94 10.57
N VAL A 133 0.54 11.55 11.33
CA VAL A 133 -0.86 11.69 10.92
C VAL A 133 -1.23 13.15 10.73
N PRO A 134 -1.68 13.58 9.53
CA PRO A 134 -1.99 14.98 9.27
C PRO A 134 -3.35 15.38 9.85
N PHE A 135 -3.42 16.52 10.50
CA PHE A 135 -4.64 17.09 11.03
C PHE A 135 -5.12 18.30 10.23
N LEU A 136 -6.42 18.40 10.02
CA LEU A 136 -7.09 19.58 9.49
C LEU A 136 -7.39 20.56 10.63
N PHE A 137 -7.85 20.04 11.79
CA PHE A 137 -8.10 20.81 13.00
C PHE A 137 -7.65 20.01 14.22
N GLY A 138 -7.10 20.69 15.22
CA GLY A 138 -6.66 20.07 16.47
C GLY A 138 -5.44 19.17 16.33
N SER A 139 -5.40 18.11 17.13
CA SER A 139 -4.30 17.14 17.19
C SER A 139 -4.79 15.81 17.74
N GLY A 140 -3.89 14.79 17.86
CA GLY A 140 -4.12 13.63 18.70
C GLY A 140 -4.29 14.03 20.18
N TRP A 141 -4.78 13.09 20.99
CA TRP A 141 -4.86 13.28 22.44
C TRP A 141 -3.49 13.09 23.10
N ALA A 142 -3.35 13.53 24.35
CA ALA A 142 -2.13 13.41 25.14
C ALA A 142 -2.01 12.03 25.82
N ALA A 143 -0.80 11.64 26.20
CA ALA A 143 -0.56 10.41 26.96
C ALA A 143 -1.37 10.35 28.27
N GLN A 144 -1.63 11.50 28.90
CA GLN A 144 -2.48 11.59 30.08
C GLN A 144 -3.92 11.17 29.83
N ASP A 145 -4.45 11.40 28.62
CA ASP A 145 -5.79 10.97 28.20
C ASP A 145 -5.88 9.42 28.08
N ASP A 146 -4.80 8.75 27.66
CA ASP A 146 -4.72 7.29 27.67
C ASP A 146 -4.80 6.76 29.10
N ILE A 147 -3.97 7.29 30.01
CA ILE A 147 -3.93 6.89 31.41
C ILE A 147 -5.28 7.08 32.10
N GLN A 148 -5.93 8.21 31.83
CA GLN A 148 -7.25 8.55 32.42
C GLN A 148 -8.43 7.87 31.69
N ARG A 149 -8.17 7.14 30.62
CA ARG A 149 -9.22 6.58 29.75
C ARG A 149 -10.24 7.63 29.33
N ALA A 150 -9.72 8.80 28.92
CA ALA A 150 -10.55 9.96 28.63
C ALA A 150 -11.53 9.70 27.49
N ALA A 151 -12.72 10.28 27.58
CA ALA A 151 -13.72 10.22 26.51
C ALA A 151 -13.39 11.25 25.43
N VAL A 152 -12.34 11.03 24.68
CA VAL A 152 -11.88 11.85 23.57
C VAL A 152 -11.89 11.04 22.27
N VAL A 153 -12.00 11.74 21.13
CA VAL A 153 -12.05 11.13 19.81
C VAL A 153 -11.36 11.99 18.79
N VAL A 154 -10.66 11.35 17.87
CA VAL A 154 -10.21 11.94 16.60
C VAL A 154 -11.09 11.39 15.49
N ILE A 155 -11.55 12.24 14.58
CA ILE A 155 -12.47 11.88 13.51
C ILE A 155 -11.91 12.18 12.12
N SER A 156 -12.40 11.45 11.11
CA SER A 156 -12.07 11.75 9.72
C SER A 156 -12.68 13.07 9.24
N SER A 157 -12.06 13.71 8.24
CA SER A 157 -12.64 14.88 7.57
C SER A 157 -14.02 14.57 6.97
N LYS A 158 -14.22 13.35 6.46
CA LYS A 158 -15.49 12.87 5.91
C LYS A 158 -16.59 12.80 6.98
N LEU A 159 -16.27 12.23 8.14
CA LEU A 159 -17.22 12.17 9.26
C LEU A 159 -17.50 13.58 9.82
N ASN A 160 -16.47 14.41 9.92
CA ASN A 160 -16.62 15.83 10.30
C ASN A 160 -17.54 16.57 9.34
N GLN A 161 -17.41 16.36 8.04
CA GLN A 161 -18.32 16.93 7.04
C GLN A 161 -19.75 16.47 7.27
N LYS A 162 -19.97 15.18 7.55
CA LYS A 162 -21.29 14.57 7.73
C LYS A 162 -22.01 15.06 9.02
N LEU A 163 -21.26 15.19 10.12
CA LEU A 163 -21.81 15.52 11.44
C LEU A 163 -21.83 17.02 11.74
N PHE A 164 -20.81 17.74 11.31
CA PHE A 164 -20.56 19.14 11.70
C PHE A 164 -20.46 20.11 10.51
N GLY A 165 -20.78 19.64 9.29
CA GLY A 165 -20.77 20.48 8.08
C GLY A 165 -19.37 20.93 7.64
N GLY A 166 -18.29 20.22 8.06
CA GLY A 166 -16.93 20.51 7.69
C GLY A 166 -16.24 21.64 8.45
N ALA A 167 -16.98 22.35 9.34
CA ALA A 167 -16.39 23.38 10.19
C ALA A 167 -15.48 22.75 11.28
N ASN A 168 -14.66 23.58 11.92
CA ASN A 168 -13.86 23.13 13.06
C ASN A 168 -14.77 22.60 14.17
N SER A 169 -14.65 21.32 14.45
CA SER A 169 -15.45 20.61 15.48
C SER A 169 -14.65 20.30 16.74
N VAL A 170 -13.41 20.74 16.84
CA VAL A 170 -12.59 20.54 18.06
C VAL A 170 -13.28 21.17 19.25
N GLY A 171 -13.39 20.41 20.34
CA GLY A 171 -14.11 20.80 21.55
C GLY A 171 -15.60 20.47 21.54
N LYS A 172 -16.20 20.15 20.39
CA LYS A 172 -17.59 19.68 20.32
C LYS A 172 -17.73 18.25 20.84
N THR A 173 -18.93 17.92 21.27
CA THR A 173 -19.29 16.59 21.77
C THR A 173 -20.02 15.80 20.70
N MET A 174 -19.73 14.51 20.63
CA MET A 174 -20.49 13.56 19.85
C MET A 174 -20.76 12.29 20.68
N ASN A 175 -21.89 11.63 20.42
CA ASN A 175 -22.28 10.44 21.15
C ASN A 175 -21.82 9.19 20.39
N ILE A 176 -21.00 8.37 21.05
CA ILE A 176 -20.52 7.08 20.54
C ILE A 176 -20.95 5.99 21.53
N GLU A 177 -21.68 4.98 21.07
CA GLU A 177 -22.19 3.88 21.89
C GLU A 177 -22.95 4.36 23.15
N GLY A 178 -23.72 5.43 23.02
CA GLY A 178 -24.48 5.99 24.13
C GLY A 178 -23.67 6.81 25.14
N LYS A 179 -22.40 7.10 24.86
CA LYS A 179 -21.50 7.92 25.70
C LYS A 179 -21.00 9.12 24.93
N ASP A 180 -20.86 10.24 25.63
CA ASP A 180 -20.36 11.48 25.05
C ASP A 180 -18.83 11.50 24.97
N TYR A 181 -18.33 11.81 23.79
CA TYR A 181 -16.91 11.97 23.48
C TYR A 181 -16.64 13.37 22.98
N ARG A 182 -15.57 13.98 23.48
CA ARG A 182 -15.08 15.30 23.02
C ARG A 182 -14.18 15.11 21.81
N VAL A 183 -14.50 15.76 20.69
CA VAL A 183 -13.63 15.79 19.50
C VAL A 183 -12.37 16.60 19.85
N VAL A 184 -11.18 16.00 19.69
CA VAL A 184 -9.88 16.66 19.93
C VAL A 184 -9.13 16.93 18.65
N GLY A 185 -9.41 16.17 17.58
CA GLY A 185 -8.79 16.34 16.29
C GLY A 185 -9.67 15.89 15.13
N VAL A 186 -9.44 16.51 13.98
CA VAL A 186 -10.03 16.16 12.69
C VAL A 186 -8.91 15.90 11.71
N LEU A 187 -8.88 14.70 11.12
CA LEU A 187 -7.83 14.31 10.17
C LEU A 187 -7.97 15.02 8.82
N ASN A 188 -6.85 15.33 8.20
CA ASN A 188 -6.80 15.93 6.87
C ASN A 188 -6.65 14.82 5.79
N ASN A 189 -7.79 14.28 5.31
CA ASN A 189 -7.84 13.28 4.23
C ASN A 189 -6.81 12.14 4.37
N TRP A 190 -6.59 11.68 5.59
CA TRP A 190 -5.65 10.61 5.87
C TRP A 190 -6.32 9.24 5.65
N ASN A 191 -5.90 8.56 4.60
CA ASN A 191 -6.31 7.19 4.25
C ASN A 191 -5.16 6.49 3.54
N PRO A 192 -4.11 6.11 4.28
CA PRO A 192 -2.97 5.45 3.66
C PRO A 192 -3.39 4.13 3.03
N GLN A 193 -2.92 3.91 1.81
CA GLN A 193 -3.11 2.66 1.08
C GLN A 193 -1.75 2.18 0.56
N PRO A 194 -1.35 0.97 0.95
CA PRO A 194 -2.03 0.04 1.86
C PRO A 194 -2.18 0.60 3.27
N ARG A 195 -3.17 0.07 4.03
CA ARG A 195 -3.35 0.38 5.45
C ARG A 195 -2.25 -0.28 6.27
N PHE A 196 -1.06 0.28 6.20
CA PHE A 196 0.18 -0.31 6.69
C PHE A 196 0.25 -0.46 8.22
N TYR A 197 -0.51 0.32 8.98
CA TYR A 197 -0.53 0.24 10.43
C TYR A 197 -1.34 -0.95 10.96
N ASP A 198 -2.25 -1.51 10.16
CA ASP A 198 -3.04 -2.69 10.52
C ASP A 198 -3.28 -3.61 9.31
N VAL A 199 -2.19 -4.16 8.78
CA VAL A 199 -2.20 -5.04 7.61
C VAL A 199 -2.98 -6.33 7.89
N VAL A 200 -2.86 -6.88 9.09
CA VAL A 200 -3.46 -8.16 9.50
C VAL A 200 -4.98 -8.11 9.41
N ASN A 201 -5.58 -6.97 9.79
CA ASN A 201 -7.04 -6.80 9.78
C ASN A 201 -7.58 -6.30 8.44
N SER A 202 -6.76 -5.57 7.67
CA SER A 202 -7.20 -4.92 6.44
C SER A 202 -6.81 -5.68 5.16
N GLY A 203 -5.96 -6.71 5.25
CA GLY A 203 -5.34 -7.33 4.07
C GLY A 203 -4.45 -6.35 3.28
N GLY A 204 -4.05 -5.24 3.91
CA GLY A 204 -3.28 -4.16 3.32
C GLY A 204 -4.12 -3.10 2.61
N PHE A 205 -5.03 -3.49 1.72
CA PHE A 205 -5.91 -2.56 1.00
C PHE A 205 -7.34 -2.67 1.50
N SER A 206 -7.84 -1.61 2.12
CA SER A 206 -9.19 -1.55 2.66
C SER A 206 -10.07 -0.60 1.84
N THR A 207 -11.30 -1.02 1.59
CA THR A 207 -12.32 -0.20 0.91
C THR A 207 -12.95 0.86 1.80
N GLY A 208 -12.66 0.83 3.12
CA GLY A 208 -13.21 1.77 4.11
C GLY A 208 -12.18 2.76 4.62
N LEU A 209 -12.66 3.94 4.97
CA LEU A 209 -11.91 4.91 5.79
C LEU A 209 -12.12 4.58 7.26
N ASP A 210 -11.07 4.78 8.07
CA ASP A 210 -11.28 4.87 9.51
C ASP A 210 -11.87 6.23 9.82
N ASP A 211 -13.11 6.23 10.23
CA ASP A 211 -13.86 7.44 10.54
C ASP A 211 -13.61 7.94 11.96
N VAL A 212 -13.24 7.03 12.89
CA VAL A 212 -13.00 7.35 14.30
C VAL A 212 -11.74 6.68 14.83
N PHE A 213 -11.03 7.39 15.70
CA PHE A 213 -9.92 6.86 16.50
C PHE A 213 -10.22 7.16 17.97
N LEU A 214 -10.14 6.12 18.83
CA LEU A 214 -10.41 6.20 20.26
C LEU A 214 -9.20 5.74 21.06
N PRO A 215 -9.01 6.25 22.31
CA PRO A 215 -7.98 5.74 23.19
C PRO A 215 -8.17 4.24 23.46
N PHE A 216 -7.09 3.47 23.32
CA PHE A 216 -7.09 2.00 23.42
C PHE A 216 -7.72 1.53 24.72
N ASP A 217 -7.22 2.01 25.86
CA ASP A 217 -7.71 1.61 27.18
C ASP A 217 -9.15 2.05 27.45
N ARG A 218 -9.59 3.14 26.82
CA ARG A 218 -11.00 3.57 26.86
C ARG A 218 -11.89 2.58 26.12
N ALA A 219 -11.51 2.19 24.90
CA ALA A 219 -12.27 1.25 24.11
C ALA A 219 -12.38 -0.13 24.81
N ILE A 220 -11.26 -0.60 25.37
CA ILE A 220 -11.24 -1.82 26.22
C ILE A 220 -12.22 -1.69 27.39
N SER A 221 -12.15 -0.58 28.14
CA SER A 221 -13.00 -0.38 29.34
C SER A 221 -14.49 -0.27 29.02
N MET A 222 -14.81 0.15 27.79
CA MET A 222 -16.20 0.20 27.27
C MET A 222 -16.68 -1.14 26.71
N GLY A 223 -15.83 -2.17 26.67
CA GLY A 223 -16.15 -3.46 26.09
C GLY A 223 -16.34 -3.41 24.57
N MET A 224 -15.72 -2.45 23.88
CA MET A 224 -15.78 -2.37 22.42
C MET A 224 -15.03 -3.55 21.82
N ALA A 225 -15.77 -4.52 21.31
CA ALA A 225 -15.23 -5.75 20.76
C ALA A 225 -14.34 -5.48 19.53
N ASN A 226 -13.35 -6.37 19.33
CA ASN A 226 -12.57 -6.38 18.11
C ASN A 226 -13.46 -6.71 16.91
N ASN A 227 -13.45 -5.84 15.91
CA ASN A 227 -14.13 -6.04 14.62
C ASN A 227 -13.16 -6.53 13.53
N GLY A 228 -11.89 -6.68 13.86
CA GLY A 228 -10.86 -7.22 12.96
C GLY A 228 -10.71 -8.74 13.09
N ASN A 229 -9.65 -9.26 12.51
CA ASN A 229 -9.31 -10.67 12.59
C ASN A 229 -8.95 -11.07 14.03
N THR A 230 -9.29 -12.29 14.37
CA THR A 230 -8.92 -12.92 15.64
C THR A 230 -8.53 -14.36 15.34
N ASN A 231 -7.30 -14.72 15.72
CA ASN A 231 -6.80 -16.08 15.57
C ASN A 231 -6.47 -16.66 16.95
N CYS A 232 -6.90 -17.88 17.19
CA CYS A 232 -6.71 -18.55 18.47
C CYS A 232 -6.08 -19.93 18.24
N ASN A 233 -4.99 -20.21 18.97
CA ASN A 233 -4.40 -21.54 19.00
C ASN A 233 -5.19 -22.52 19.88
N ALA A 234 -5.96 -21.99 20.82
CA ALA A 234 -6.85 -22.76 21.69
C ALA A 234 -8.13 -21.97 21.96
N ILE A 235 -9.21 -22.67 22.27
CA ILE A 235 -10.49 -22.02 22.62
C ILE A 235 -10.32 -21.27 23.94
N PRO A 236 -10.68 -19.97 24.02
CA PRO A 236 -10.68 -19.23 25.27
C PRO A 236 -11.52 -19.91 26.36
N LYS A 237 -11.02 -19.91 27.60
CA LYS A 237 -11.76 -20.48 28.73
C LYS A 237 -13.01 -19.68 29.11
N GLU A 238 -12.98 -18.38 28.88
CA GLU A 238 -14.07 -17.45 29.10
C GLU A 238 -14.64 -17.01 27.76
N SER A 239 -15.94 -16.76 27.70
CA SER A 239 -16.61 -16.29 26.48
C SER A 239 -16.55 -14.77 26.33
N GLY A 240 -16.75 -14.30 25.09
CA GLY A 240 -16.86 -12.89 24.77
C GLY A 240 -15.54 -12.13 24.79
N PHE A 241 -15.63 -10.80 24.78
CA PHE A 241 -14.46 -9.94 24.66
C PHE A 241 -13.49 -10.01 25.86
N VAL A 242 -14.04 -10.28 27.08
CA VAL A 242 -13.20 -10.50 28.29
C VAL A 242 -12.39 -11.78 28.15
N GLY A 243 -12.99 -12.86 27.66
CA GLY A 243 -12.28 -14.11 27.39
C GLY A 243 -11.18 -13.95 26.36
N LEU A 244 -11.38 -13.08 25.37
CA LEU A 244 -10.36 -12.75 24.38
C LEU A 244 -9.15 -12.05 25.02
N GLN A 245 -9.37 -11.13 25.97
CA GLN A 245 -8.30 -10.46 26.72
C GLN A 245 -7.49 -11.39 27.63
N HIS A 246 -8.11 -12.46 28.15
CA HIS A 246 -7.48 -13.42 29.05
C HIS A 246 -6.96 -14.68 28.34
N SER A 247 -6.95 -14.68 27.02
CA SER A 247 -6.52 -15.81 26.21
C SER A 247 -5.23 -15.55 25.48
N SER A 248 -4.67 -16.59 24.86
CA SER A 248 -3.57 -16.48 23.89
C SER A 248 -4.05 -16.19 22.46
N CYS A 249 -5.29 -15.76 22.28
CA CYS A 249 -5.79 -15.34 20.99
C CYS A 249 -5.10 -14.03 20.57
N VAL A 250 -4.67 -13.96 19.34
CA VAL A 250 -4.01 -12.77 18.76
C VAL A 250 -5.03 -11.96 17.97
N TRP A 251 -5.07 -10.66 18.22
CA TRP A 251 -6.02 -9.72 17.62
C TRP A 251 -5.56 -8.27 17.66
N ILE A 252 -4.40 -8.01 18.31
CA ILE A 252 -3.85 -6.67 18.48
C ILE A 252 -2.69 -6.49 17.52
N ALA A 253 -2.81 -5.53 16.62
CA ALA A 253 -1.67 -5.05 15.85
C ALA A 253 -0.80 -4.16 16.77
N TYR A 254 0.50 -4.21 16.58
CA TYR A 254 1.45 -3.44 17.37
C TYR A 254 2.53 -2.86 16.48
N MET A 255 2.87 -1.59 16.71
CA MET A 255 3.93 -0.92 15.97
C MET A 255 4.82 -0.11 16.93
N ALA A 256 6.10 -0.07 16.61
CA ALA A 256 7.12 0.65 17.36
C ALA A 256 8.00 1.49 16.44
N GLU A 257 8.29 2.73 16.81
CA GLU A 257 9.29 3.56 16.16
C GLU A 257 10.64 3.38 16.86
N LEU A 258 11.67 3.06 16.09
CA LEU A 258 13.04 2.88 16.55
C LEU A 258 13.95 3.78 15.72
N ASP A 259 14.80 4.57 16.37
CA ASP A 259 15.57 5.63 15.71
C ASP A 259 16.57 5.11 14.67
N ASP A 260 17.22 3.98 14.97
CA ASP A 260 18.28 3.42 14.13
C ASP A 260 18.44 1.90 14.29
N ALA A 261 19.40 1.34 13.56
CA ALA A 261 19.71 -0.10 13.62
C ALA A 261 20.21 -0.56 14.99
N ALA A 262 20.84 0.31 15.79
CA ALA A 262 21.30 -0.02 17.15
C ALA A 262 20.10 -0.13 18.09
N ALA A 263 19.16 0.80 18.00
CA ALA A 263 17.89 0.74 18.72
C ALA A 263 17.09 -0.51 18.34
N ALA A 264 17.01 -0.85 17.04
CA ALA A 264 16.35 -2.06 16.56
C ALA A 264 17.01 -3.34 17.12
N LYS A 265 18.34 -3.40 17.16
CA LYS A 265 19.08 -4.51 17.76
C LYS A 265 18.78 -4.64 19.27
N THR A 266 18.77 -3.52 19.97
CA THR A 266 18.48 -3.47 21.43
C THR A 266 17.04 -3.90 21.69
N TYR A 267 16.09 -3.44 20.89
CA TYR A 267 14.68 -3.82 20.99
C TYR A 267 14.48 -5.32 20.73
N ARG A 268 15.19 -5.88 19.75
CA ARG A 268 15.16 -7.32 19.50
C ARG A 268 15.67 -8.13 20.68
N GLN A 269 16.79 -7.71 21.30
CA GLN A 269 17.31 -8.35 22.51
C GLN A 269 16.30 -8.27 23.67
N TYR A 270 15.59 -7.15 23.78
CA TYR A 270 14.49 -7.00 24.75
C TYR A 270 13.37 -8.02 24.48
N LEU A 271 12.91 -8.18 23.24
CA LEU A 271 11.88 -9.17 22.90
C LEU A 271 12.31 -10.59 23.24
N ASP A 272 13.55 -10.95 22.95
CA ASP A 272 14.10 -12.28 23.26
C ASP A 272 14.24 -12.48 24.77
N GLY A 273 14.69 -11.46 25.50
CA GLY A 273 14.73 -11.44 26.97
C GLY A 273 13.35 -11.60 27.59
N TYR A 274 12.35 -10.88 27.06
CA TYR A 274 10.96 -11.02 27.46
C TYR A 274 10.45 -12.46 27.26
N ALA A 275 10.66 -13.04 26.09
CA ALA A 275 10.23 -14.41 25.80
C ALA A 275 10.93 -15.43 26.71
N HIS A 276 12.22 -15.26 27.02
CA HIS A 276 12.92 -16.08 28.04
C HIS A 276 12.31 -15.94 29.42
N GLN A 277 11.94 -14.73 29.83
CA GLN A 277 11.25 -14.52 31.13
C GLN A 277 9.89 -15.24 31.14
N GLN A 278 9.13 -15.18 30.04
CA GLN A 278 7.87 -15.93 29.92
C GLN A 278 8.10 -17.45 29.95
N GLN A 279 9.20 -17.92 29.40
CA GLN A 279 9.59 -19.32 29.48
C GLN A 279 9.93 -19.73 30.92
N GLN A 280 10.69 -18.92 31.67
CA GLN A 280 11.00 -19.18 33.06
C GLN A 280 9.77 -19.18 33.99
N SER A 281 8.79 -18.33 33.65
CA SER A 281 7.49 -18.29 34.38
C SER A 281 6.55 -19.45 34.00
N GLY A 282 6.92 -20.29 33.03
CA GLY A 282 6.12 -21.42 32.59
C GLY A 282 4.99 -21.06 31.62
N ARG A 283 4.91 -19.79 31.16
CA ARG A 283 3.91 -19.38 30.14
C ARG A 283 4.28 -19.90 28.75
N PHE A 284 5.56 -19.85 28.37
CA PHE A 284 6.07 -20.42 27.13
C PHE A 284 6.85 -21.71 27.45
N ALA A 285 6.60 -22.78 26.67
CA ALA A 285 7.30 -24.06 26.83
C ALA A 285 8.41 -24.28 25.79
N TRP A 286 8.72 -23.27 24.96
CA TRP A 286 9.64 -23.33 23.83
C TRP A 286 10.65 -22.18 23.85
N ALA A 287 11.73 -22.36 23.09
CA ALA A 287 12.73 -21.32 22.90
C ALA A 287 12.15 -20.12 22.12
N PRO A 288 12.61 -18.89 22.40
CA PRO A 288 12.17 -17.70 21.67
C PRO A 288 12.30 -17.85 20.16
N ASN A 289 11.25 -17.49 19.45
CA ASN A 289 11.22 -17.44 17.97
C ASN A 289 10.56 -16.14 17.52
N ASN A 290 10.95 -15.03 18.14
CA ASN A 290 10.38 -13.72 17.88
C ASN A 290 10.87 -13.15 16.54
N ARG A 291 10.11 -12.20 15.99
CA ARG A 291 10.55 -11.39 14.85
C ARG A 291 10.44 -9.91 15.20
N LEU A 292 11.30 -9.13 14.58
CA LEU A 292 11.22 -7.68 14.56
C LEU A 292 11.47 -7.27 13.11
N ARG A 293 10.42 -6.89 12.40
CA ARG A 293 10.47 -6.52 11.00
C ARG A 293 10.26 -5.02 10.85
N ASN A 294 11.06 -4.37 10.00
CA ASN A 294 10.72 -3.01 9.58
C ASN A 294 9.46 -3.04 8.71
N LEU A 295 8.87 -1.88 8.47
CA LEU A 295 7.60 -1.81 7.75
C LEU A 295 7.65 -2.41 6.33
N PRO A 296 8.67 -2.16 5.48
CA PRO A 296 8.79 -2.82 4.18
C PRO A 296 8.87 -4.35 4.27
N ASP A 297 9.72 -4.88 5.17
CA ASP A 297 9.87 -6.32 5.36
C ASP A 297 8.59 -6.96 5.93
N TRP A 298 7.87 -6.21 6.78
CA TRP A 298 6.57 -6.64 7.31
C TRP A 298 5.54 -6.74 6.19
N MET A 299 5.38 -5.71 5.35
CA MET A 299 4.45 -5.73 4.24
C MET A 299 4.76 -6.83 3.22
N ASP A 300 6.04 -7.11 2.96
CA ASP A 300 6.43 -8.21 2.08
C ASP A 300 6.11 -9.59 2.71
N SER A 301 6.38 -9.78 4.00
CA SER A 301 6.03 -11.01 4.72
C SER A 301 4.53 -11.28 4.78
N GLN A 302 3.72 -10.23 4.79
CA GLN A 302 2.25 -10.31 4.76
C GLN A 302 1.68 -10.37 3.33
N HIS A 303 2.55 -10.46 2.32
CA HIS A 303 2.14 -10.51 0.92
C HIS A 303 1.15 -9.41 0.52
N VAL A 304 1.32 -8.20 1.09
CA VAL A 304 0.47 -7.03 0.81
C VAL A 304 0.43 -6.73 -0.68
N VAL A 305 1.58 -6.90 -1.37
CA VAL A 305 1.64 -6.89 -2.83
C VAL A 305 1.37 -8.31 -3.34
N PRO A 306 0.20 -8.58 -3.94
CA PRO A 306 -0.12 -9.92 -4.43
C PRO A 306 0.94 -10.42 -5.43
N SER A 307 1.35 -11.67 -5.29
CA SER A 307 2.30 -12.31 -6.21
C SER A 307 1.86 -12.21 -7.66
N ASP A 308 0.55 -12.30 -7.91
CA ASP A 308 -0.06 -12.19 -9.23
C ASP A 308 0.22 -10.85 -9.90
N THR A 309 0.37 -9.77 -9.13
CA THR A 309 0.72 -8.45 -9.66
C THR A 309 2.18 -8.43 -10.16
N LYS A 310 3.11 -9.08 -9.44
CA LYS A 310 4.50 -9.26 -9.87
C LYS A 310 4.57 -10.10 -11.16
N VAL A 311 3.83 -11.22 -11.21
CA VAL A 311 3.74 -12.08 -12.39
C VAL A 311 3.13 -11.32 -13.58
N SER A 312 2.04 -10.59 -13.37
CA SER A 312 1.38 -9.79 -14.42
C SER A 312 2.33 -8.76 -15.04
N LEU A 313 3.16 -8.12 -14.22
CA LEU A 313 4.18 -7.18 -14.70
C LEU A 313 5.22 -7.89 -15.58
N LEU A 314 5.72 -9.05 -15.17
CA LEU A 314 6.67 -9.84 -15.97
C LEU A 314 6.07 -10.28 -17.30
N VAL A 315 4.82 -10.73 -17.31
CA VAL A 315 4.09 -11.10 -18.53
C VAL A 315 3.91 -9.90 -19.46
N ALA A 316 3.55 -8.74 -18.92
CA ALA A 316 3.39 -7.51 -19.71
C ALA A 316 4.72 -7.04 -20.33
N LEU A 317 5.83 -7.12 -19.59
CA LEU A 317 7.16 -6.83 -20.11
C LEU A 317 7.59 -7.85 -21.18
N GLY A 318 7.29 -9.13 -20.99
CA GLY A 318 7.50 -10.17 -21.99
C GLY A 318 6.73 -9.88 -23.28
N LEU A 319 5.46 -9.47 -23.17
CA LEU A 319 4.64 -9.05 -24.31
C LEU A 319 5.26 -7.84 -25.05
N LEU A 320 5.76 -6.84 -24.32
CA LEU A 320 6.45 -5.70 -24.93
C LEU A 320 7.67 -6.16 -25.75
N ILE A 321 8.50 -7.06 -25.20
CA ILE A 321 9.65 -7.60 -25.91
C ILE A 321 9.19 -8.31 -27.21
N VAL A 322 8.15 -9.13 -27.15
CA VAL A 322 7.59 -9.81 -28.35
C VAL A 322 7.12 -8.79 -29.37
N CYS A 323 6.43 -7.73 -28.96
CA CYS A 323 5.99 -6.66 -29.84
C CYS A 323 7.17 -5.95 -30.53
N LEU A 324 8.25 -5.67 -29.79
CA LEU A 324 9.45 -5.05 -30.32
C LEU A 324 10.16 -5.97 -31.32
N VAL A 325 10.34 -7.26 -31.00
CA VAL A 325 10.94 -8.24 -31.90
C VAL A 325 10.13 -8.41 -33.19
N ASN A 326 8.80 -8.50 -33.08
CA ASN A 326 7.92 -8.57 -34.26
C ASN A 326 8.05 -7.32 -35.13
N THR A 327 8.08 -6.13 -34.51
CA THR A 327 8.25 -4.87 -35.23
C THR A 327 9.58 -4.81 -35.94
N ALA A 328 10.68 -5.24 -35.27
CA ALA A 328 12.01 -5.31 -35.89
C ALA A 328 12.02 -6.29 -37.08
N GLY A 329 11.36 -7.44 -36.97
CA GLY A 329 11.18 -8.39 -38.08
C GLY A 329 10.44 -7.82 -39.26
N LEU A 330 9.33 -7.09 -39.00
CA LEU A 330 8.56 -6.41 -40.06
C LEU A 330 9.35 -5.29 -40.73
N LEU A 331 10.14 -4.52 -39.97
CA LEU A 331 11.05 -3.52 -40.51
C LEU A 331 12.10 -4.15 -41.41
N LEU A 332 12.73 -5.24 -40.93
CA LEU A 332 13.74 -5.97 -41.73
C LEU A 332 13.13 -6.51 -43.02
N ALA A 333 11.97 -7.12 -42.98
CA ALA A 333 11.27 -7.62 -44.15
C ALA A 333 10.94 -6.48 -45.14
N LYS A 334 10.53 -5.32 -44.64
CA LYS A 334 10.29 -4.12 -45.45
C LYS A 334 11.57 -3.63 -46.15
N PHE A 335 12.69 -3.62 -45.45
CA PHE A 335 13.97 -3.19 -45.98
C PHE A 335 14.53 -4.18 -47.04
N LEU A 336 14.37 -5.50 -46.80
CA LEU A 336 14.75 -6.52 -47.76
C LEU A 336 14.01 -6.43 -49.05
N ARG A 337 12.71 -6.09 -49.06
CA ARG A 337 11.93 -5.82 -50.27
C ARG A 337 12.41 -4.64 -51.10
N ARG A 338 13.22 -3.75 -50.51
CA ARG A 338 13.83 -2.58 -51.19
C ARG A 338 15.31 -2.79 -51.52
N SER A 339 15.81 -4.01 -51.45
CA SER A 339 17.23 -4.31 -51.68
C SER A 339 17.71 -3.88 -53.10
N SER A 340 16.87 -4.01 -54.12
CA SER A 340 17.17 -3.55 -55.47
C SER A 340 17.32 -2.03 -55.56
N GLU A 341 16.42 -1.25 -54.96
CA GLU A 341 16.52 0.22 -54.87
C GLU A 341 17.81 0.66 -54.13
N ILE A 342 18.15 -0.03 -53.07
CA ILE A 342 19.35 0.20 -52.30
C ILE A 342 20.59 -0.10 -53.16
N GLY A 343 20.59 -1.20 -53.91
CA GLY A 343 21.64 -1.58 -54.86
C GLY A 343 21.91 -0.52 -55.87
N VAL A 344 20.87 0.01 -56.51
CA VAL A 344 20.99 1.11 -57.51
C VAL A 344 21.58 2.37 -56.87
N ARG A 345 21.11 2.77 -55.71
CA ARG A 345 21.63 3.94 -54.99
C ARG A 345 23.11 3.79 -54.62
N ARG A 346 23.52 2.60 -54.22
CA ARG A 346 24.95 2.31 -53.97
C ARG A 346 25.79 2.34 -55.21
N ALA A 347 25.30 1.84 -56.32
CA ALA A 347 25.99 1.93 -57.61
C ALA A 347 26.17 3.37 -58.10
N LEU A 348 25.24 4.27 -57.71
CA LEU A 348 25.30 5.71 -57.96
C LEU A 348 26.13 6.49 -56.94
N GLY A 349 26.88 5.80 -56.02
CA GLY A 349 27.82 6.43 -55.11
C GLY A 349 27.26 6.77 -53.71
N ALA A 350 26.06 6.33 -53.33
CA ALA A 350 25.57 6.57 -51.98
C ALA A 350 26.38 5.88 -50.91
N GLN A 351 26.77 6.64 -49.86
CA GLN A 351 27.53 6.11 -48.73
C GLN A 351 26.68 5.18 -47.88
N ARG A 352 27.28 4.13 -47.31
CA ARG A 352 26.60 3.18 -46.41
C ARG A 352 25.96 3.90 -45.22
N GLN A 353 26.65 4.88 -44.62
CA GLN A 353 26.17 5.67 -43.50
C GLN A 353 24.86 6.41 -43.81
N SER A 354 24.68 6.94 -45.03
CA SER A 354 23.43 7.61 -45.43
C SER A 354 22.27 6.66 -45.54
N ILE A 355 22.50 5.41 -45.94
CA ILE A 355 21.47 4.37 -46.02
C ILE A 355 21.07 3.93 -44.59
N TYR A 356 22.04 3.70 -43.71
CA TYR A 356 21.76 3.38 -42.28
C TYR A 356 21.02 4.51 -41.58
N ALA A 357 21.45 5.76 -41.77
CA ALA A 357 20.78 6.93 -41.19
C ALA A 357 19.28 7.02 -41.63
N GLN A 358 19.00 6.74 -42.92
CA GLN A 358 17.62 6.70 -43.41
C GLN A 358 16.77 5.61 -42.72
N PHE A 359 17.31 4.38 -42.56
CA PHE A 359 16.59 3.28 -41.90
C PHE A 359 16.39 3.53 -40.45
N LEU A 360 17.40 4.06 -39.75
CA LEU A 360 17.27 4.45 -38.35
C LEU A 360 16.25 5.56 -38.14
N THR A 361 16.21 6.54 -39.04
CA THR A 361 15.19 7.60 -38.99
C THR A 361 13.78 7.03 -39.22
N GLU A 362 13.63 6.08 -40.15
CA GLU A 362 12.34 5.41 -40.42
C GLU A 362 11.88 4.59 -39.18
N ALA A 363 12.79 3.82 -38.61
CA ALA A 363 12.52 3.08 -37.37
C ALA A 363 12.19 4.00 -36.19
N GLY A 364 12.94 5.11 -36.04
CA GLY A 364 12.70 6.11 -35.01
C GLY A 364 11.31 6.77 -35.11
N ILE A 365 10.86 7.12 -36.33
CA ILE A 365 9.52 7.69 -36.53
C ILE A 365 8.42 6.69 -36.12
N ILE A 366 8.58 5.41 -36.48
CA ILE A 366 7.63 4.36 -36.11
C ILE A 366 7.64 4.18 -34.57
N GLY A 367 8.81 4.17 -33.94
CA GLY A 367 8.95 4.08 -32.50
C GLY A 367 8.27 5.23 -31.78
N VAL A 368 8.54 6.47 -32.20
CA VAL A 368 7.90 7.67 -31.63
C VAL A 368 6.37 7.64 -31.82
N ALA A 369 5.90 7.28 -33.02
CA ALA A 369 4.45 7.19 -33.30
C ALA A 369 3.80 6.08 -32.43
N GLY A 370 4.47 4.92 -32.31
CA GLY A 370 4.01 3.81 -31.45
C GLY A 370 4.03 4.17 -29.98
N GLY A 371 5.08 4.85 -29.50
CA GLY A 371 5.19 5.35 -28.12
C GLY A 371 4.08 6.36 -27.77
N LEU A 372 3.84 7.34 -28.66
CA LEU A 372 2.75 8.31 -28.46
C LEU A 372 1.36 7.63 -28.42
N LEU A 373 1.12 6.67 -29.32
CA LEU A 373 -0.10 5.87 -29.29
C LEU A 373 -0.17 5.05 -27.99
N GLY A 374 0.94 4.45 -27.58
CA GLY A 374 1.06 3.70 -26.34
C GLY A 374 0.70 4.54 -25.12
N LEU A 375 1.20 5.79 -25.04
CA LEU A 375 0.84 6.73 -23.98
C LEU A 375 -0.65 7.05 -23.94
N LEU A 376 -1.25 7.32 -25.09
CA LEU A 376 -2.71 7.55 -25.17
C LEU A 376 -3.49 6.34 -24.69
N LEU A 377 -3.12 5.14 -25.13
CA LEU A 377 -3.75 3.89 -24.71
C LEU A 377 -3.49 3.58 -23.23
N THR A 378 -2.31 3.92 -22.69
CA THR A 378 -2.02 3.82 -21.25
C THR A 378 -2.97 4.70 -20.44
N GLY A 379 -3.19 5.95 -20.88
CA GLY A 379 -4.15 6.84 -20.23
C GLY A 379 -5.56 6.25 -20.20
N LEU A 380 -6.02 5.69 -21.32
CA LEU A 380 -7.31 4.98 -21.38
C LEU A 380 -7.31 3.72 -20.50
N GLY A 381 -6.20 2.96 -20.46
CA GLY A 381 -6.04 1.78 -19.64
C GLY A 381 -6.14 2.11 -18.15
N VAL A 382 -5.45 3.15 -17.68
CA VAL A 382 -5.51 3.63 -16.28
C VAL A 382 -6.93 4.10 -15.92
N LEU A 383 -7.62 4.79 -16.82
CA LEU A 383 -9.04 5.15 -16.61
C LEU A 383 -9.92 3.90 -16.52
N GLY A 384 -9.70 2.90 -17.38
CA GLY A 384 -10.41 1.62 -17.35
C GLY A 384 -10.16 0.82 -16.08
N VAL A 385 -8.94 0.85 -15.55
CA VAL A 385 -8.59 0.27 -14.26
C VAL A 385 -9.46 0.83 -13.12
N GLY A 386 -9.79 2.12 -13.17
CA GLY A 386 -10.68 2.77 -12.21
C GLY A 386 -12.11 2.24 -12.18
N TRP A 387 -12.54 1.49 -13.20
CA TRP A 387 -13.86 0.85 -13.24
C TRP A 387 -13.84 -0.59 -12.72
N VAL A 388 -12.67 -1.22 -12.70
CA VAL A 388 -12.50 -2.63 -12.32
C VAL A 388 -11.94 -2.79 -10.92
N LEU A 389 -10.98 -1.93 -10.54
CA LEU A 389 -10.35 -1.97 -9.22
C LEU A 389 -11.12 -1.11 -8.20
N PRO A 390 -10.99 -1.42 -6.88
CA PRO A 390 -11.46 -0.56 -5.82
C PRO A 390 -10.95 0.87 -6.00
N LYS A 391 -11.80 1.86 -5.68
CA LYS A 391 -11.49 3.29 -5.86
C LYS A 391 -10.20 3.72 -5.18
N GLU A 392 -9.88 3.08 -4.07
CA GLU A 392 -8.69 3.32 -3.25
C GLU A 392 -7.41 3.00 -4.02
N ILE A 393 -7.38 1.88 -4.74
CA ILE A 393 -6.23 1.48 -5.58
C ILE A 393 -6.22 2.31 -6.88
N ALA A 394 -7.39 2.51 -7.47
CA ALA A 394 -7.52 3.26 -8.73
C ALA A 394 -7.02 4.70 -8.61
N THR A 395 -7.19 5.35 -7.45
CA THR A 395 -6.68 6.71 -7.20
C THR A 395 -5.16 6.78 -7.07
N LEU A 396 -4.51 5.68 -6.74
CA LEU A 396 -3.05 5.57 -6.67
C LEU A 396 -2.41 5.26 -8.03
N ALA A 397 -3.14 4.59 -8.92
CA ALA A 397 -2.70 4.32 -10.29
C ALA A 397 -2.80 5.60 -11.13
N ARG A 398 -1.71 6.39 -11.18
CA ARG A 398 -1.65 7.67 -11.92
C ARG A 398 -0.58 7.63 -12.99
N VAL A 399 -0.83 8.32 -14.09
CA VAL A 399 0.19 8.62 -15.08
C VAL A 399 1.00 9.80 -14.56
N ASP A 400 2.22 9.56 -14.15
CA ASP A 400 3.15 10.58 -13.65
C ASP A 400 4.36 10.76 -14.59
N PHE A 401 5.21 11.75 -14.26
CA PHE A 401 6.41 12.03 -15.05
C PHE A 401 7.40 10.85 -15.14
N VAL A 402 7.42 9.96 -14.15
CA VAL A 402 8.27 8.75 -14.17
C VAL A 402 7.75 7.76 -15.20
N LEU A 403 6.44 7.57 -15.25
CA LEU A 403 5.79 6.73 -16.25
C LEU A 403 6.02 7.28 -17.66
N LEU A 404 5.91 8.61 -17.83
CA LEU A 404 6.18 9.29 -19.10
C LEU A 404 7.64 9.16 -19.55
N ALA A 405 8.59 9.18 -18.62
CA ALA A 405 10.03 9.06 -18.93
C ALA A 405 10.44 7.62 -19.30
N LEU A 406 9.69 6.61 -18.84
CA LEU A 406 9.92 5.19 -19.15
C LEU A 406 9.31 4.76 -20.50
N THR A 407 8.40 5.55 -21.06
CA THR A 407 7.75 5.32 -22.34
C THR A 407 8.52 5.91 -23.50
#